data_34761c6be84df112e41abfa5c121c994
#
_entry.id   34761c6be84df112e41abfa5c121c994
#
_cell.length_a   1.000
_cell.length_b   1.000
_cell.length_c   1.000
_cell.angle_alpha   90.00
_cell.angle_beta   90.00
_cell.angle_gamma   90.00
#
_symmetry.space_group_name_H-M   'P 1'
#
loop_
_entity.id
_entity.type
_entity.pdbx_description
1 polymer ?
#
loop_
_entity_poly.entity_id
_entity_poly.type
_entity_poly.pdbx_seq_one_letter_code
_entity_poly.pdbx_strand_id
1 'polypeptide(L)'
;MKYDAIVSLTTWKGRINDRRLPKVIFRLLQQETSFKYKVVLVLSREEFGENYEVPEQLALLTEDERFEILWTDKNTKALKKLDPTMAKYPDTPIITTDDDILLKRNAVDMMIQAHIMHPEAILGTACGAFYPPICRVGNLRLFPPHSLADLHNEYFETYFQNLHDDEWNGIRAMVKGTPHLKVADKLIENISYYGNENSFRKEYNKFRFKPAYDKFKKEHPELNLK
;
A
#
# COMPACT_ATOMS: atom_id res chain seq x y z
N MET A 1 -4.08 -19.75 11.00
CA MET A 1 -4.43 -20.14 9.60
C MET A 1 -3.48 -19.38 8.69
N LYS A 2 -2.79 -20.04 7.77
CA LYS A 2 -1.83 -19.38 6.86
C LYS A 2 -2.61 -18.84 5.64
N TYR A 3 -2.43 -17.56 5.31
CA TYR A 3 -2.96 -16.93 4.10
C TYR A 3 -1.90 -16.95 2.99
N ASP A 4 -2.35 -17.02 1.74
CA ASP A 4 -1.49 -16.92 0.56
C ASP A 4 -1.16 -15.44 0.24
N ALA A 5 -2.03 -14.51 0.65
CA ALA A 5 -1.77 -13.07 0.62
C ALA A 5 -2.65 -12.31 1.61
N ILE A 6 -2.20 -11.10 1.99
CA ILE A 6 -3.02 -10.10 2.69
C ILE A 6 -3.24 -8.93 1.74
N VAL A 7 -4.50 -8.54 1.54
CA VAL A 7 -4.86 -7.33 0.80
C VAL A 7 -5.00 -6.18 1.79
N SER A 8 -4.14 -5.20 1.72
CA SER A 8 -4.10 -4.10 2.68
C SER A 8 -4.42 -2.76 2.03
N LEU A 9 -5.27 -1.99 2.70
CA LEU A 9 -5.61 -0.63 2.32
C LEU A 9 -5.69 0.26 3.57
N THR A 10 -5.70 1.57 3.34
CA THR A 10 -5.93 2.55 4.40
C THR A 10 -6.88 3.61 3.90
N THR A 11 -7.54 4.28 4.84
CA THR A 11 -8.33 5.48 4.58
C THR A 11 -8.00 6.55 5.61
N TRP A 12 -8.59 7.71 5.48
CA TRP A 12 -8.38 8.84 6.36
C TRP A 12 -9.71 9.42 6.87
N LYS A 13 -9.65 10.25 7.90
CA LYS A 13 -10.83 10.79 8.60
C LYS A 13 -11.84 11.47 7.66
N GLY A 14 -11.36 12.10 6.59
CA GLY A 14 -12.23 12.75 5.60
C GLY A 14 -13.01 11.80 4.68
N ARG A 15 -12.62 10.50 4.65
CA ARG A 15 -13.26 9.49 3.78
C ARG A 15 -13.89 8.33 4.53
N ILE A 16 -13.60 8.13 5.82
CA ILE A 16 -14.06 6.97 6.58
C ILE A 16 -15.60 6.83 6.59
N ASN A 17 -16.33 7.94 6.54
CA ASN A 17 -17.78 7.96 6.51
C ASN A 17 -18.37 7.94 5.08
N ASP A 18 -17.53 7.88 4.04
CA ASP A 18 -18.02 7.80 2.67
C ASP A 18 -18.55 6.41 2.37
N ARG A 19 -19.81 6.32 1.97
CA ARG A 19 -20.48 5.05 1.63
C ARG A 19 -19.85 4.27 0.48
N ARG A 20 -18.87 4.85 -0.22
CA ARG A 20 -18.10 4.17 -1.27
C ARG A 20 -17.01 3.27 -0.69
N LEU A 21 -16.44 3.62 0.48
CA LEU A 21 -15.41 2.80 1.12
C LEU A 21 -15.90 1.37 1.42
N PRO A 22 -17.07 1.14 2.03
CA PRO A 22 -17.61 -0.22 2.19
C PRO A 22 -17.75 -0.98 0.86
N LYS A 23 -18.08 -0.30 -0.23
CA LYS A 23 -18.18 -0.93 -1.57
C LYS A 23 -16.82 -1.36 -2.10
N VAL A 24 -15.76 -0.57 -1.87
CA VAL A 24 -14.38 -0.96 -2.21
C VAL A 24 -13.99 -2.21 -1.42
N ILE A 25 -14.19 -2.21 -0.10
CA ILE A 25 -13.88 -3.37 0.75
C ILE A 25 -14.70 -4.60 0.33
N PHE A 26 -15.99 -4.42 0.09
CA PHE A 26 -16.85 -5.51 -0.38
C PHE A 26 -16.37 -6.09 -1.72
N ARG A 27 -15.91 -5.26 -2.67
CA ARG A 27 -15.28 -5.73 -3.91
C ARG A 27 -13.99 -6.53 -3.64
N LEU A 28 -13.21 -6.14 -2.64
CA LEU A 28 -12.02 -6.89 -2.23
C LEU A 28 -12.37 -8.24 -1.61
N LEU A 29 -13.49 -8.34 -0.88
CA LEU A 29 -13.98 -9.60 -0.31
C LEU A 29 -14.62 -10.52 -1.36
N GLN A 30 -15.03 -9.98 -2.51
CA GLN A 30 -15.62 -10.70 -3.63
C GLN A 30 -14.62 -11.08 -4.74
N GLN A 31 -13.35 -11.20 -4.43
CA GLN A 31 -12.37 -11.64 -5.43
C GLN A 31 -12.59 -13.11 -5.80
N GLU A 32 -12.53 -13.38 -7.10
CA GLU A 32 -12.64 -14.71 -7.68
C GLU A 32 -11.25 -15.37 -7.68
N THR A 33 -10.99 -16.15 -6.66
CA THR A 33 -9.70 -16.85 -6.48
C THR A 33 -9.88 -18.11 -5.63
N SER A 34 -9.04 -19.10 -5.85
CA SER A 34 -8.93 -20.30 -4.99
C SER A 34 -7.91 -20.08 -3.85
N PHE A 35 -7.13 -19.01 -3.89
CA PHE A 35 -6.16 -18.69 -2.85
C PHE A 35 -6.84 -18.15 -1.60
N LYS A 36 -6.24 -18.45 -0.45
CA LYS A 36 -6.70 -17.91 0.84
C LYS A 36 -6.11 -16.52 1.07
N TYR A 37 -6.95 -15.53 1.13
CA TYR A 37 -6.50 -14.16 1.41
C TYR A 37 -7.36 -13.50 2.51
N LYS A 38 -6.82 -12.43 3.08
CA LYS A 38 -7.50 -11.59 4.06
C LYS A 38 -7.42 -10.13 3.63
N VAL A 39 -8.45 -9.36 3.92
CA VAL A 39 -8.51 -7.92 3.68
C VAL A 39 -8.29 -7.18 5.00
N VAL A 40 -7.36 -6.24 5.01
CA VAL A 40 -6.98 -5.46 6.19
C VAL A 40 -7.15 -3.97 5.90
N LEU A 41 -8.02 -3.30 6.64
CA LEU A 41 -8.13 -1.84 6.66
C LEU A 41 -7.28 -1.30 7.80
N VAL A 42 -6.22 -0.56 7.48
CA VAL A 42 -5.33 0.01 8.51
C VAL A 42 -5.77 1.44 8.84
N LEU A 43 -5.99 1.72 10.12
CA LEU A 43 -6.34 3.02 10.67
C LEU A 43 -5.34 3.41 11.77
N SER A 44 -5.19 4.71 12.06
CA SER A 44 -4.28 5.18 13.12
C SER A 44 -5.02 5.85 14.28
N ARG A 45 -4.57 5.56 15.50
CA ARG A 45 -5.11 6.19 16.71
C ARG A 45 -4.81 7.69 16.77
N GLU A 46 -3.64 8.09 16.29
CA GLU A 46 -3.28 9.51 16.19
C GLU A 46 -4.29 10.33 15.37
N GLU A 47 -4.82 9.77 14.28
CA GLU A 47 -5.77 10.47 13.40
C GLU A 47 -7.22 10.39 13.91
N PHE A 48 -7.63 9.23 14.40
CA PHE A 48 -9.02 8.95 14.74
C PHE A 48 -9.33 9.13 16.23
N GLY A 49 -8.35 8.96 17.11
CA GLY A 49 -8.51 8.92 18.56
C GLY A 49 -8.66 7.50 19.10
N GLU A 50 -8.35 7.33 20.40
CA GLU A 50 -8.35 6.01 21.06
C GLU A 50 -9.74 5.34 21.07
N ASN A 51 -10.78 6.13 21.31
CA ASN A 51 -12.15 5.64 21.45
C ASN A 51 -12.99 5.83 20.18
N TYR A 52 -12.35 5.97 19.02
CA TYR A 52 -13.09 6.15 17.78
C TYR A 52 -13.88 4.89 17.41
N GLU A 53 -15.17 5.07 17.24
CA GLU A 53 -16.08 4.04 16.76
C GLU A 53 -16.17 4.15 15.22
N VAL A 54 -15.84 3.05 14.56
CA VAL A 54 -15.94 2.99 13.09
C VAL A 54 -17.41 3.04 12.65
N PRO A 55 -17.70 3.58 11.46
CA PRO A 55 -19.06 3.58 10.93
C PRO A 55 -19.67 2.17 10.92
N GLU A 56 -20.96 2.08 11.25
CA GLU A 56 -21.71 0.81 11.35
C GLU A 56 -21.49 -0.10 10.15
N GLN A 57 -21.50 0.47 8.93
CA GLN A 57 -21.28 -0.29 7.70
C GLN A 57 -19.92 -0.98 7.64
N LEU A 58 -18.89 -0.38 8.23
CA LEU A 58 -17.57 -0.99 8.33
C LEU A 58 -17.50 -2.01 9.47
N ALA A 59 -18.17 -1.72 10.58
CA ALA A 59 -18.28 -2.65 11.69
C ALA A 59 -18.97 -3.97 11.25
N LEU A 60 -20.06 -3.88 10.50
CA LEU A 60 -20.76 -5.06 9.94
C LEU A 60 -19.86 -5.90 9.03
N LEU A 61 -18.95 -5.28 8.27
CA LEU A 61 -18.01 -6.04 7.45
C LEU A 61 -17.03 -6.88 8.26
N THR A 62 -16.78 -6.54 9.54
CA THR A 62 -15.88 -7.35 10.40
C THR A 62 -16.51 -8.69 10.84
N GLU A 63 -17.79 -8.94 10.56
CA GLU A 63 -18.41 -10.25 10.72
C GLU A 63 -17.86 -11.28 9.70
N ASP A 64 -17.34 -10.83 8.56
CA ASP A 64 -16.59 -11.69 7.65
C ASP A 64 -15.16 -11.89 8.21
N GLU A 65 -14.83 -13.13 8.59
CA GLU A 65 -13.49 -13.48 9.15
C GLU A 65 -12.31 -13.13 8.24
N ARG A 66 -12.59 -12.90 6.95
CA ARG A 66 -11.59 -12.45 5.97
C ARG A 66 -11.31 -10.95 6.02
N PHE A 67 -12.09 -10.17 6.80
CA PHE A 67 -11.87 -8.73 6.97
C PHE A 67 -11.46 -8.40 8.39
N GLU A 68 -10.51 -7.49 8.52
CA GLU A 68 -10.17 -6.91 9.82
C GLU A 68 -9.81 -5.42 9.71
N ILE A 69 -10.01 -4.71 10.81
CA ILE A 69 -9.51 -3.35 11.01
C ILE A 69 -8.28 -3.44 11.91
N LEU A 70 -7.12 -3.08 11.37
CA LEU A 70 -5.85 -3.02 12.09
C LEU A 70 -5.57 -1.59 12.54
N TRP A 71 -5.40 -1.40 13.84
CA TRP A 71 -5.05 -0.12 14.41
C TRP A 71 -3.54 0.01 14.59
N THR A 72 -3.01 1.17 14.21
CA THR A 72 -1.62 1.59 14.49
C THR A 72 -1.63 2.90 15.29
N ASP A 73 -0.60 3.17 16.06
CA ASP A 73 -0.54 4.38 16.88
C ASP A 73 -0.33 5.62 16.00
N LYS A 74 0.71 5.61 15.18
CA LYS A 74 1.13 6.75 14.36
C LYS A 74 0.38 6.84 13.03
N ASN A 75 0.10 8.09 12.58
CA ASN A 75 -0.44 8.36 11.26
C ASN A 75 0.68 8.60 10.22
N THR A 76 1.18 7.53 9.64
CA THR A 76 2.14 7.60 8.53
C THR A 76 1.47 7.78 7.16
N LYS A 77 0.26 8.36 7.14
CA LYS A 77 -0.53 8.63 5.93
C LYS A 77 -0.73 7.34 5.08
N ALA A 78 -0.41 7.39 3.78
CA ALA A 78 -0.57 6.23 2.89
C ALA A 78 0.36 5.05 3.22
N LEU A 79 1.50 5.30 3.88
CA LEU A 79 2.42 4.23 4.30
C LEU A 79 1.81 3.27 5.31
N LYS A 80 0.86 3.73 6.13
CA LYS A 80 0.25 2.88 7.18
C LYS A 80 -0.44 1.63 6.63
N LYS A 81 -0.79 1.58 5.33
CA LYS A 81 -1.34 0.35 4.74
C LYS A 81 -0.32 -0.79 4.61
N LEU A 82 0.99 -0.51 4.61
CA LEU A 82 2.01 -1.53 4.37
C LEU A 82 2.74 -1.95 5.65
N ASP A 83 3.44 -1.05 6.32
CA ASP A 83 4.35 -1.40 7.41
C ASP A 83 3.66 -2.11 8.61
N PRO A 84 2.53 -1.65 9.14
CA PRO A 84 1.82 -2.37 10.21
C PRO A 84 1.31 -3.75 9.76
N THR A 85 0.91 -3.87 8.49
CA THR A 85 0.46 -5.14 7.94
C THR A 85 1.62 -6.13 7.77
N MET A 86 2.78 -5.68 7.28
CA MET A 86 3.99 -6.50 7.21
C MET A 86 4.46 -6.94 8.60
N ALA A 87 4.37 -6.06 9.60
CA ALA A 87 4.74 -6.38 10.97
C ALA A 87 3.82 -7.46 11.57
N LYS A 88 2.52 -7.42 11.26
CA LYS A 88 1.53 -8.43 11.72
C LYS A 88 1.63 -9.74 10.96
N TYR A 89 1.96 -9.69 9.68
CA TYR A 89 2.03 -10.85 8.77
C TYR A 89 3.40 -10.94 8.08
N PRO A 90 4.50 -11.16 8.85
CA PRO A 90 5.87 -10.99 8.35
C PRO A 90 6.25 -11.96 7.23
N ASP A 91 5.64 -13.15 7.19
CA ASP A 91 5.94 -14.22 6.23
C ASP A 91 4.86 -14.37 5.14
N THR A 92 3.97 -13.38 4.99
CA THR A 92 2.88 -13.43 4.02
C THR A 92 3.03 -12.27 3.02
N PRO A 93 2.89 -12.52 1.70
CA PRO A 93 2.87 -11.46 0.71
C PRO A 93 1.76 -10.44 0.99
N ILE A 94 2.08 -9.15 0.86
CA ILE A 94 1.12 -8.07 1.09
C ILE A 94 0.75 -7.42 -0.26
N ILE A 95 -0.51 -7.47 -0.61
CA ILE A 95 -1.08 -6.74 -1.75
C ILE A 95 -1.61 -5.40 -1.22
N THR A 96 -1.09 -4.27 -1.68
CA THR A 96 -1.60 -2.96 -1.30
C THR A 96 -2.47 -2.37 -2.40
N THR A 97 -3.56 -1.72 -1.99
CA THR A 97 -4.43 -0.93 -2.88
C THR A 97 -4.89 0.35 -2.16
N ASP A 98 -5.55 1.24 -2.89
CA ASP A 98 -6.07 2.48 -2.32
C ASP A 98 -7.59 2.38 -2.06
N ASP A 99 -8.10 3.23 -1.17
CA ASP A 99 -9.49 3.27 -0.76
C ASP A 99 -10.47 3.79 -1.83
N ASP A 100 -9.93 4.30 -2.94
CA ASP A 100 -10.66 4.86 -4.08
C ASP A 100 -10.52 4.03 -5.38
N ILE A 101 -10.08 2.78 -5.26
CA ILE A 101 -9.83 1.91 -6.40
C ILE A 101 -10.77 0.71 -6.38
N LEU A 102 -11.50 0.51 -7.48
CA LEU A 102 -12.25 -0.72 -7.72
C LEU A 102 -11.41 -1.67 -8.55
N LEU A 103 -11.07 -2.80 -7.96
CA LEU A 103 -10.34 -3.88 -8.64
C LEU A 103 -11.28 -4.74 -9.46
N LYS A 104 -10.76 -5.36 -10.52
CA LYS A 104 -11.44 -6.47 -11.19
C LYS A 104 -11.55 -7.67 -10.24
N ARG A 105 -12.53 -8.54 -10.47
CA ARG A 105 -12.80 -9.67 -9.59
C ARG A 105 -11.68 -10.69 -9.51
N ASN A 106 -10.85 -10.79 -10.54
CA ASN A 106 -9.69 -11.69 -10.59
C ASN A 106 -8.35 -11.02 -10.25
N ALA A 107 -8.37 -9.78 -9.75
CA ALA A 107 -7.13 -9.03 -9.54
C ALA A 107 -6.21 -9.65 -8.49
N VAL A 108 -6.77 -10.11 -7.37
CA VAL A 108 -6.01 -10.77 -6.30
C VAL A 108 -5.43 -12.09 -6.79
N ASP A 109 -6.22 -12.89 -7.52
CA ASP A 109 -5.77 -14.15 -8.10
C ASP A 109 -4.56 -13.95 -9.01
N MET A 110 -4.64 -13.01 -9.94
CA MET A 110 -3.57 -12.71 -10.88
C MET A 110 -2.30 -12.18 -10.19
N MET A 111 -2.45 -11.39 -9.12
CA MET A 111 -1.30 -10.93 -8.33
C MET A 111 -0.60 -12.07 -7.59
N ILE A 112 -1.35 -12.99 -7.02
CA ILE A 112 -0.80 -14.16 -6.33
C ILE A 112 -0.13 -15.11 -7.34
N GLN A 113 -0.74 -15.38 -8.48
CA GLN A 113 -0.14 -16.19 -9.54
C GLN A 113 1.17 -15.58 -10.05
N ALA A 114 1.18 -14.26 -10.29
CA ALA A 114 2.40 -13.56 -10.70
C ALA A 114 3.50 -13.64 -9.62
N HIS A 115 3.13 -13.59 -8.32
CA HIS A 115 4.07 -13.77 -7.21
C HIS A 115 4.66 -15.19 -7.16
N ILE A 116 3.85 -16.21 -7.42
CA ILE A 116 4.35 -17.59 -7.50
C ILE A 116 5.41 -17.73 -8.59
N MET A 117 5.26 -17.01 -9.72
CA MET A 117 6.24 -17.02 -10.82
C MET A 117 7.47 -16.15 -10.54
N HIS A 118 7.34 -15.12 -9.71
CA HIS A 118 8.38 -14.14 -9.39
C HIS A 118 8.42 -13.86 -7.88
N PRO A 119 8.77 -14.85 -7.04
CA PRO A 119 8.61 -14.77 -5.58
C PRO A 119 9.51 -13.72 -4.91
N GLU A 120 10.59 -13.32 -5.58
CA GLU A 120 11.56 -12.32 -5.08
C GLU A 120 11.21 -10.88 -5.47
N ALA A 121 10.27 -10.67 -6.41
CA ALA A 121 10.02 -9.37 -6.99
C ALA A 121 8.82 -8.65 -6.37
N ILE A 122 8.95 -7.35 -6.18
CA ILE A 122 7.80 -6.48 -5.97
C ILE A 122 7.06 -6.35 -7.30
N LEU A 123 5.76 -6.63 -7.28
CA LEU A 123 4.91 -6.63 -8.46
C LEU A 123 3.98 -5.44 -8.47
N GLY A 124 3.70 -4.87 -9.65
CA GLY A 124 2.77 -3.78 -9.78
C GLY A 124 2.14 -3.64 -11.14
N THR A 125 0.99 -2.95 -11.20
CA THR A 125 0.24 -2.72 -12.45
C THR A 125 0.83 -1.61 -13.31
N ALA A 126 1.73 -0.79 -12.75
CA ALA A 126 2.45 0.24 -13.49
C ALA A 126 3.90 0.26 -13.03
N CYS A 127 4.83 0.08 -13.95
CA CYS A 127 6.24 0.34 -13.73
C CYS A 127 6.65 1.47 -14.65
N GLY A 128 6.80 2.67 -14.10
CA GLY A 128 7.26 3.85 -14.84
C GLY A 128 8.73 4.12 -14.56
N ALA A 129 9.46 4.58 -15.57
CA ALA A 129 10.80 5.11 -15.38
C ALA A 129 10.71 6.46 -14.63
N PHE A 130 10.79 6.40 -13.32
CA PHE A 130 11.12 7.58 -12.51
C PHE A 130 12.55 7.44 -12.05
N TYR A 131 13.19 8.57 -11.86
CA TYR A 131 14.54 8.62 -11.33
C TYR A 131 14.52 8.56 -9.79
N PRO A 132 15.23 7.61 -9.18
CA PRO A 132 15.77 6.38 -9.76
C PRO A 132 14.64 5.49 -10.34
N PRO A 133 14.90 4.38 -11.04
CA PRO A 133 13.86 3.53 -11.61
C PRO A 133 13.05 2.84 -10.50
N ILE A 134 12.35 3.65 -9.74
CA ILE A 134 11.35 3.21 -8.80
C ILE A 134 10.15 2.82 -9.63
N CYS A 135 9.75 1.59 -9.53
CA CYS A 135 8.48 1.18 -10.04
C CYS A 135 7.40 2.01 -9.33
N ARG A 136 6.90 3.04 -9.98
CA ARG A 136 5.60 3.58 -9.60
C ARG A 136 4.59 2.51 -9.89
N VAL A 137 4.30 1.75 -8.90
CA VAL A 137 3.64 0.49 -9.00
C VAL A 137 2.15 0.65 -9.14
N GLY A 138 1.70 1.86 -9.48
CA GLY A 138 0.28 2.11 -9.60
C GLY A 138 -0.48 1.88 -8.30
N ASN A 139 -1.76 1.65 -8.42
CA ASN A 139 -2.66 1.57 -7.27
C ASN A 139 -2.86 0.13 -6.76
N LEU A 140 -2.16 -0.85 -7.32
CA LEU A 140 -2.17 -2.25 -6.91
C LEU A 140 -0.76 -2.80 -6.98
N ARG A 141 -0.22 -3.26 -5.84
CA ARG A 141 1.14 -3.76 -5.68
C ARG A 141 1.15 -4.99 -4.81
N LEU A 142 2.08 -5.89 -5.08
CA LEU A 142 2.39 -6.99 -4.18
C LEU A 142 3.83 -6.86 -3.71
N PHE A 143 4.00 -6.92 -2.40
CA PHE A 143 5.29 -6.95 -1.72
C PHE A 143 5.52 -8.35 -1.18
N PRO A 144 6.56 -9.05 -1.63
CA PRO A 144 6.99 -10.30 -1.00
C PRO A 144 7.38 -10.09 0.47
N PRO A 145 7.35 -11.12 1.30
CA PRO A 145 7.94 -11.07 2.63
C PRO A 145 9.39 -10.59 2.57
N HIS A 146 9.78 -9.73 3.54
CA HIS A 146 11.15 -9.23 3.67
C HIS A 146 11.71 -8.50 2.45
N SER A 147 10.87 -8.02 1.54
CA SER A 147 11.30 -7.35 0.29
C SER A 147 11.78 -5.90 0.47
N LEU A 148 11.62 -5.31 1.64
CA LEU A 148 12.03 -3.95 1.94
C LEU A 148 13.14 -3.91 2.98
N ALA A 149 14.10 -2.98 2.82
CA ALA A 149 15.06 -2.69 3.87
C ALA A 149 14.36 -2.04 5.06
N ASP A 150 14.79 -2.41 6.25
CA ASP A 150 14.40 -1.74 7.50
C ASP A 150 15.23 -0.46 7.64
N LEU A 151 14.69 0.64 7.13
CA LEU A 151 15.30 1.96 7.25
C LEU A 151 14.62 2.73 8.38
N HIS A 152 15.40 3.50 9.12
CA HIS A 152 14.91 4.31 10.23
C HIS A 152 13.76 5.24 9.79
N ASN A 153 12.68 5.27 10.53
CA ASN A 153 11.53 6.14 10.27
C ASN A 153 11.92 7.62 10.23
N GLU A 154 12.99 8.01 10.94
CA GLU A 154 13.57 9.36 10.91
C GLU A 154 13.98 9.80 9.50
N TYR A 155 14.44 8.88 8.65
CA TYR A 155 14.74 9.18 7.25
C TYR A 155 13.49 9.58 6.48
N PHE A 156 12.39 8.88 6.70
CA PHE A 156 11.13 9.25 6.07
C PHE A 156 10.66 10.63 6.55
N GLU A 157 10.68 10.86 7.85
CA GLU A 157 10.26 12.14 8.45
C GLU A 157 11.14 13.30 7.99
N THR A 158 12.46 13.09 7.89
CA THR A 158 13.42 14.14 7.54
C THR A 158 13.42 14.50 6.05
N TYR A 159 13.32 13.49 5.17
CA TYR A 159 13.55 13.69 3.74
C TYR A 159 12.28 13.52 2.90
N PHE A 160 11.34 12.66 3.34
CA PHE A 160 10.30 12.11 2.48
C PHE A 160 8.87 12.27 3.01
N GLN A 161 8.65 12.91 4.14
CA GLN A 161 7.33 13.05 4.78
C GLN A 161 6.22 13.64 3.89
N ASN A 162 6.58 14.37 2.83
CA ASN A 162 5.66 14.97 1.89
C ASN A 162 5.62 14.24 0.54
N LEU A 163 6.18 13.05 0.46
CA LEU A 163 6.23 12.22 -0.73
C LEU A 163 5.17 11.12 -0.69
N HIS A 164 4.96 10.48 -1.84
CA HIS A 164 4.10 9.32 -1.91
C HIS A 164 4.77 8.09 -1.26
N ASP A 165 3.96 7.20 -0.74
CA ASP A 165 4.39 5.90 -0.21
C ASP A 165 5.20 5.08 -1.24
N ASP A 166 4.92 5.27 -2.53
CA ASP A 166 5.64 4.63 -3.65
C ASP A 166 7.11 4.93 -3.66
N GLU A 167 7.44 6.19 -3.45
CA GLU A 167 8.81 6.69 -3.53
C GLU A 167 9.65 6.18 -2.36
N TRP A 168 9.09 6.23 -1.14
CA TRP A 168 9.77 5.70 0.03
C TRP A 168 9.95 4.17 -0.03
N ASN A 169 8.90 3.44 -0.37
CA ASN A 169 8.99 1.99 -0.51
C ASN A 169 9.94 1.60 -1.66
N GLY A 170 10.00 2.40 -2.72
CA GLY A 170 10.97 2.24 -3.79
C GLY A 170 12.43 2.38 -3.31
N ILE A 171 12.73 3.36 -2.46
CA ILE A 171 14.06 3.53 -1.85
C ILE A 171 14.40 2.31 -0.99
N ARG A 172 13.48 1.89 -0.11
CA ARG A 172 13.67 0.71 0.74
C ARG A 172 13.93 -0.56 -0.07
N ALA A 173 13.20 -0.75 -1.17
CA ALA A 173 13.42 -1.87 -2.09
C ALA A 173 14.77 -1.79 -2.79
N MET A 174 15.22 -0.60 -3.21
CA MET A 174 16.54 -0.40 -3.82
C MET A 174 17.67 -0.73 -2.84
N VAL A 175 17.59 -0.25 -1.60
CA VAL A 175 18.58 -0.58 -0.55
C VAL A 175 18.61 -2.08 -0.29
N LYS A 176 17.45 -2.74 -0.31
CA LYS A 176 17.34 -4.19 -0.16
C LYS A 176 17.85 -4.97 -1.38
N GLY A 177 17.88 -4.35 -2.56
CA GLY A 177 18.20 -5.01 -3.82
C GLY A 177 17.02 -5.80 -4.41
N THR A 178 15.78 -5.49 -4.00
CA THR A 178 14.59 -6.19 -4.46
C THR A 178 14.18 -5.72 -5.86
N PRO A 179 14.03 -6.63 -6.83
CA PRO A 179 13.59 -6.27 -8.17
C PRO A 179 12.12 -5.85 -8.21
N HIS A 180 11.78 -5.03 -9.19
CA HIS A 180 10.40 -4.63 -9.46
C HIS A 180 9.98 -5.13 -10.85
N LEU A 181 8.80 -5.73 -10.94
CA LEU A 181 8.23 -6.22 -12.19
C LEU A 181 6.83 -5.68 -12.41
N LYS A 182 6.56 -5.34 -13.68
CA LYS A 182 5.22 -4.98 -14.11
C LYS A 182 4.42 -6.25 -14.39
N VAL A 183 3.26 -6.35 -13.77
CA VAL A 183 2.25 -7.36 -14.08
C VAL A 183 1.13 -6.75 -14.94
N ALA A 184 0.20 -7.57 -15.43
CA ALA A 184 -0.82 -7.21 -16.42
C ALA A 184 -1.50 -5.85 -16.22
N ASP A 185 -1.64 -5.13 -17.31
CA ASP A 185 -2.03 -3.70 -17.37
C ASP A 185 -3.47 -3.36 -16.94
N LYS A 186 -4.35 -4.34 -16.67
CA LYS A 186 -5.78 -4.05 -16.55
C LYS A 186 -6.45 -4.79 -15.38
N LEU A 187 -5.83 -4.75 -14.20
CA LEU A 187 -6.42 -5.32 -12.98
C LEU A 187 -7.33 -4.33 -12.23
N ILE A 188 -7.37 -3.10 -12.69
CA ILE A 188 -8.19 -2.04 -12.13
C ILE A 188 -9.40 -1.82 -13.05
N GLU A 189 -10.59 -1.85 -12.48
CA GLU A 189 -11.84 -1.58 -13.20
C GLU A 189 -12.14 -0.08 -13.22
N ASN A 190 -11.94 0.60 -12.09
CA ASN A 190 -12.14 2.03 -11.97
C ASN A 190 -11.07 2.66 -11.07
N ILE A 191 -10.48 3.76 -11.56
CA ILE A 191 -9.51 4.58 -10.85
C ILE A 191 -10.21 5.86 -10.40
N SER A 192 -9.89 6.34 -9.20
CA SER A 192 -10.45 7.58 -8.65
C SER A 192 -11.96 7.51 -8.49
N TYR A 193 -12.43 6.48 -7.80
CA TYR A 193 -13.83 6.31 -7.44
C TYR A 193 -14.39 7.51 -6.64
N TYR A 194 -13.52 8.24 -5.96
CA TYR A 194 -13.78 9.54 -5.35
C TYR A 194 -13.34 10.66 -6.29
N GLY A 195 -14.11 11.73 -6.37
CA GLY A 195 -13.71 12.94 -7.11
C GLY A 195 -12.41 13.54 -6.55
N ASN A 196 -11.74 14.34 -7.37
CA ASN A 196 -10.45 14.98 -7.03
C ASN A 196 -10.49 15.94 -5.82
N GLU A 197 -11.67 16.30 -5.33
CA GLU A 197 -11.86 17.26 -4.23
C GLU A 197 -11.30 16.77 -2.90
N ASN A 198 -11.33 15.45 -2.66
CA ASN A 198 -10.86 14.79 -1.45
C ASN A 198 -9.55 14.00 -1.67
N SER A 199 -8.74 14.39 -2.64
CA SER A 199 -7.48 13.74 -2.94
C SER A 199 -6.32 14.47 -2.25
N PHE A 200 -5.41 13.72 -1.61
CA PHE A 200 -4.13 14.24 -1.11
C PHE A 200 -3.23 14.84 -2.21
N ARG A 201 -3.55 14.63 -3.49
CA ARG A 201 -2.77 15.15 -4.63
C ARG A 201 -2.48 16.65 -4.58
N LYS A 202 -3.32 17.46 -3.90
CA LYS A 202 -3.11 18.90 -3.76
C LYS A 202 -1.91 19.24 -2.86
N GLU A 203 -1.55 18.36 -1.93
CA GLU A 203 -0.45 18.57 -0.99
C GLU A 203 0.89 18.06 -1.52
N TYR A 204 0.87 17.16 -2.50
CA TYR A 204 2.07 16.55 -3.06
C TYR A 204 2.62 17.37 -4.22
N ASN A 205 3.69 18.11 -3.97
CA ASN A 205 4.38 18.88 -5.00
C ASN A 205 5.29 17.92 -5.80
N LYS A 206 4.91 17.61 -7.05
CA LYS A 206 5.55 16.64 -7.96
C LYS A 206 7.06 16.84 -8.17
N PHE A 207 7.60 18.01 -7.80
CA PHE A 207 8.99 18.38 -8.07
C PHE A 207 9.97 18.11 -6.92
N ARG A 208 9.53 17.52 -5.80
CA ARG A 208 10.36 17.43 -4.58
C ARG A 208 11.08 16.09 -4.40
N PHE A 209 10.72 15.04 -5.14
CA PHE A 209 11.36 13.75 -4.95
C PHE A 209 12.85 13.78 -5.31
N LYS A 210 13.19 14.23 -6.51
CA LYS A 210 14.60 14.22 -6.95
C LYS A 210 15.53 15.00 -6.02
N PRO A 211 15.25 16.26 -5.63
CA PRO A 211 16.09 16.96 -4.67
C PRO A 211 16.21 16.27 -3.30
N ALA A 212 15.11 15.74 -2.79
CA ALA A 212 15.10 15.00 -1.52
C ALA A 212 15.94 13.72 -1.61
N TYR A 213 15.80 12.99 -2.71
CA TYR A 213 16.57 11.78 -2.98
C TYR A 213 18.07 12.08 -3.15
N ASP A 214 18.42 13.09 -3.95
CA ASP A 214 19.82 13.48 -4.16
C ASP A 214 20.49 13.91 -2.84
N LYS A 215 19.75 14.65 -2.00
CA LYS A 215 20.22 15.02 -0.66
C LYS A 215 20.42 13.78 0.23
N PHE A 216 19.40 12.91 0.30
CA PHE A 216 19.46 11.68 1.08
C PHE A 216 20.61 10.78 0.65
N LYS A 217 20.79 10.56 -0.65
CA LYS A 217 21.89 9.77 -1.22
C LYS A 217 23.26 10.34 -0.87
N LYS A 218 23.39 11.67 -0.90
CA LYS A 218 24.65 12.36 -0.56
C LYS A 218 24.99 12.22 0.92
N GLU A 219 23.98 12.29 1.79
CA GLU A 219 24.16 12.24 3.25
C GLU A 219 24.27 10.80 3.78
N HIS A 220 23.86 9.80 2.98
CA HIS A 220 23.87 8.37 3.33
C HIS A 220 24.56 7.51 2.27
N PRO A 221 25.87 7.72 2.03
CA PRO A 221 26.64 6.96 1.03
C PRO A 221 26.74 5.47 1.38
N GLU A 222 26.62 5.10 2.67
CA GLU A 222 26.63 3.73 3.15
C GLU A 222 25.45 2.89 2.61
N LEU A 223 24.36 3.52 2.18
CA LEU A 223 23.19 2.83 1.63
C LEU A 223 23.38 2.39 0.17
N ASN A 224 24.49 2.79 -0.48
CA ASN A 224 24.82 2.41 -1.87
C ASN A 224 23.68 2.65 -2.88
N LEU A 225 22.92 3.71 -2.70
CA LEU A 225 21.84 4.10 -3.61
C LEU A 225 22.38 4.44 -5.01
N LYS A 226 21.81 3.82 -6.05
CA LYS A 226 22.23 3.99 -7.46
C LYS A 226 21.69 5.28 -8.07
#